data_1282d81e56e93263b1bd472ec6334dd1
#
_entry.id   1282d81e56e93263b1bd472ec6334dd1
#
_cell.length_a   1.000
_cell.length_b   1.000
_cell.length_c   1.000
_cell.angle_alpha   90.00
_cell.angle_beta   90.00
_cell.angle_gamma   90.00
#
_symmetry.space_group_name_H-M   'P 1'
#
loop_
_entity.id
_entity.type
_entity.pdbx_description
1 polymer ?
#
loop_
_entity_poly.entity_id
_entity_poly.type
_entity_poly.pdbx_seq_one_letter_code
_entity_poly.pdbx_strand_id
1 'polypeptide(L)'
;SSEPSFDVVTNDLQIYIPVLEKSTIVFDLQISDAYVTKKGETNIEVLKNKNGYNLCYSNSACEANAENLANTELAVNSNGTSLPLGGGDRLRSFPEGRFQGAHTIYYAAEFRWNYSSSGGEQLDLFFIQDLVEELQVAFFFEQGSVSETKSELGKTVKTSFGSGFRFLSGSGNLYRADFATGNEGPNFSVIIQYPWTYRL
;
A
#
# COMPACT_ATOMS: atom_id res chain seq x y z
N SER A 1 -2.59 27.51 14.36
CA SER A 1 -2.26 26.13 14.77
C SER A 1 -0.85 25.81 14.29
N SER A 2 -0.03 25.22 15.15
CA SER A 2 1.30 24.77 14.75
C SER A 2 1.17 23.46 14.01
N GLU A 3 1.80 23.36 12.82
CA GLU A 3 1.91 22.10 12.11
C GLU A 3 2.95 21.19 12.77
N PRO A 4 2.76 19.85 12.76
CA PRO A 4 3.74 18.90 13.26
C PRO A 4 4.94 18.83 12.34
N SER A 5 6.09 18.42 12.88
CA SER A 5 7.25 17.99 12.11
C SER A 5 7.68 16.62 12.62
N PHE A 6 7.93 15.70 11.71
CA PHE A 6 8.38 14.34 12.03
C PHE A 6 9.24 13.78 10.92
N ASP A 7 10.16 12.90 11.29
CA ASP A 7 10.99 12.15 10.38
C ASP A 7 10.40 10.75 10.21
N VAL A 8 10.45 10.19 9.01
CA VAL A 8 9.99 8.83 8.74
C VAL A 8 11.20 7.98 8.33
N VAL A 9 11.40 6.88 9.05
CA VAL A 9 12.42 5.89 8.73
C VAL A 9 11.74 4.63 8.22
N THR A 10 12.04 4.24 6.99
CA THR A 10 11.52 3.03 6.38
C THR A 10 12.66 2.08 6.05
N ASN A 11 12.51 0.83 6.48
CA ASN A 11 13.37 -0.28 6.11
C ASN A 11 12.56 -1.22 5.22
N ASP A 12 13.12 -1.57 4.07
CA ASP A 12 12.52 -2.46 3.09
C ASP A 12 13.52 -3.57 2.77
N LEU A 13 13.10 -4.82 2.93
CA LEU A 13 13.89 -6.01 2.66
C LEU A 13 13.13 -6.92 1.71
N GLN A 14 13.68 -7.13 0.52
CA GLN A 14 13.15 -8.05 -0.46
C GLN A 14 14.12 -9.21 -0.70
N ILE A 15 13.59 -10.44 -0.67
CA ILE A 15 14.35 -11.67 -0.90
C ILE A 15 13.72 -12.40 -2.07
N TYR A 16 14.55 -12.74 -3.07
CA TYR A 16 14.15 -13.45 -4.27
C TYR A 16 14.78 -14.85 -4.26
N ILE A 17 13.94 -15.89 -4.27
CA ILE A 17 14.39 -17.28 -4.25
C ILE A 17 13.90 -17.96 -5.55
N PRO A 18 14.80 -18.27 -6.50
CA PRO A 18 14.44 -19.11 -7.65
C PRO A 18 14.12 -20.52 -7.17
N VAL A 19 12.95 -21.05 -7.52
CA VAL A 19 12.48 -22.37 -7.05
C VAL A 19 12.36 -23.39 -8.18
N LEU A 20 12.04 -22.93 -9.39
CA LEU A 20 11.98 -23.73 -10.61
C LEU A 20 12.61 -22.92 -11.75
N GLU A 21 12.84 -23.55 -12.89
CA GLU A 21 13.51 -22.93 -14.03
C GLU A 21 12.89 -21.59 -14.50
N LYS A 22 11.56 -21.44 -14.31
CA LYS A 22 10.79 -20.25 -14.72
C LYS A 22 9.99 -19.62 -13.56
N SER A 23 10.36 -19.91 -12.31
CA SER A 23 9.58 -19.38 -11.19
C SER A 23 10.45 -18.90 -10.03
N THR A 24 9.95 -17.92 -9.32
CA THR A 24 10.61 -17.26 -8.18
C THR A 24 9.60 -17.05 -7.07
N ILE A 25 10.00 -17.30 -5.82
CA ILE A 25 9.30 -16.83 -4.64
C ILE A 25 9.95 -15.53 -4.20
N VAL A 26 9.14 -14.52 -3.96
CA VAL A 26 9.57 -13.23 -3.41
C VAL A 26 8.99 -13.08 -2.03
N PHE A 27 9.85 -12.77 -1.07
CA PHE A 27 9.44 -12.31 0.24
C PHE A 27 9.74 -10.83 0.37
N ASP A 28 8.79 -10.09 0.92
CA ASP A 28 8.88 -8.66 1.17
C ASP A 28 8.60 -8.39 2.65
N LEU A 29 9.47 -7.63 3.31
CA LEU A 29 9.30 -7.14 4.67
C LEU A 29 9.58 -5.66 4.70
N GLN A 30 8.58 -4.87 5.11
CA GLN A 30 8.74 -3.44 5.28
C GLN A 30 8.36 -3.02 6.70
N ILE A 31 9.20 -2.20 7.30
CA ILE A 31 8.95 -1.58 8.61
C ILE A 31 9.15 -0.08 8.45
N SER A 32 8.16 0.70 8.86
CA SER A 32 8.21 2.16 8.80
C SER A 32 7.79 2.76 10.12
N ASP A 33 8.61 3.67 10.62
CA ASP A 33 8.42 4.35 11.91
C ASP A 33 8.46 5.87 11.71
N ALA A 34 7.50 6.59 12.29
CA ALA A 34 7.52 8.04 12.40
C ALA A 34 8.10 8.47 13.76
N TYR A 35 8.93 9.51 13.73
CA TYR A 35 9.57 10.13 14.91
C TYR A 35 9.24 11.61 14.94
N VAL A 36 8.38 12.03 15.87
CA VAL A 36 7.96 13.43 15.99
C VAL A 36 9.10 14.26 16.56
N THR A 37 9.52 15.27 15.80
CA THR A 37 10.52 16.28 16.22
C THR A 37 9.87 17.53 16.78
N LYS A 38 8.65 17.84 16.31
CA LYS A 38 7.82 18.94 16.82
C LYS A 38 6.36 18.52 16.78
N LYS A 39 5.67 18.57 17.93
CA LYS A 39 4.23 18.30 17.99
C LYS A 39 3.44 19.43 17.35
N GLY A 40 2.35 19.07 16.67
CA GLY A 40 1.36 20.00 16.18
C GLY A 40 0.36 20.43 17.26
N GLU A 41 -0.81 20.92 16.84
CA GLU A 41 -1.92 21.22 17.72
C GLU A 41 -2.48 19.94 18.34
N THR A 42 -2.54 19.87 19.68
CA THR A 42 -3.02 18.71 20.42
C THR A 42 -4.30 18.98 21.24
N ASN A 43 -4.83 20.20 21.17
CA ASN A 43 -6.12 20.49 21.80
C ASN A 43 -7.26 19.98 20.90
N ILE A 44 -7.96 18.93 21.36
CA ILE A 44 -9.02 18.29 20.58
C ILE A 44 -10.19 19.24 20.24
N GLU A 45 -10.51 20.19 21.13
CA GLU A 45 -11.59 21.15 20.87
C GLU A 45 -11.21 22.14 19.76
N VAL A 46 -9.93 22.55 19.70
CA VAL A 46 -9.42 23.37 18.61
C VAL A 46 -9.48 22.62 17.29
N LEU A 47 -9.10 21.33 17.29
CA LEU A 47 -9.12 20.48 16.11
C LEU A 47 -10.56 20.18 15.66
N LYS A 48 -11.50 19.90 16.57
CA LYS A 48 -12.92 19.73 16.24
C LYS A 48 -13.49 20.97 15.55
N ASN A 49 -13.21 22.16 16.09
CA ASN A 49 -13.67 23.42 15.53
C ASN A 49 -13.05 23.69 14.14
N LYS A 50 -11.75 23.40 13.97
CA LYS A 50 -11.05 23.48 12.70
C LYS A 50 -11.69 22.58 11.63
N ASN A 51 -12.13 21.38 12.03
CA ASN A 51 -12.79 20.40 11.17
C ASN A 51 -14.32 20.61 11.04
N GLY A 52 -14.82 21.77 11.45
CA GLY A 52 -16.18 22.19 11.18
C GLY A 52 -17.25 21.70 12.17
N TYR A 53 -16.88 21.18 13.34
CA TYR A 53 -17.80 20.69 14.35
C TYR A 53 -18.89 21.74 14.70
N ASN A 54 -18.49 23.00 14.87
CA ASN A 54 -19.41 24.11 15.20
C ASN A 54 -20.42 24.44 14.06
N LEU A 55 -20.19 23.95 12.85
CA LEU A 55 -21.05 24.17 11.69
C LEU A 55 -22.06 23.04 11.50
N CYS A 56 -22.04 22.02 12.34
CA CYS A 56 -22.88 20.85 12.19
C CYS A 56 -24.34 21.05 12.65
N TYR A 57 -24.63 22.11 13.43
CA TYR A 57 -25.98 22.47 13.90
C TYR A 57 -26.77 21.29 14.48
N SER A 58 -26.14 20.51 15.38
CA SER A 58 -26.72 19.29 16.01
C SER A 58 -27.03 18.14 15.01
N ASN A 59 -26.38 18.12 13.86
CA ASN A 59 -26.43 16.97 12.96
C ASN A 59 -25.38 15.94 13.43
N SER A 60 -25.85 14.83 14.01
CA SER A 60 -25.00 13.81 14.62
C SER A 60 -24.01 13.15 13.62
N ALA A 61 -24.38 12.99 12.36
CA ALA A 61 -23.48 12.42 11.35
C ALA A 61 -22.35 13.40 10.98
N CYS A 62 -22.68 14.70 10.90
CA CYS A 62 -21.69 15.76 10.69
C CYS A 62 -20.73 15.87 11.88
N GLU A 63 -21.26 15.88 13.10
CA GLU A 63 -20.47 15.95 14.33
C GLU A 63 -19.52 14.76 14.45
N ALA A 64 -20.00 13.54 14.21
CA ALA A 64 -19.18 12.33 14.22
C ALA A 64 -18.08 12.38 13.15
N ASN A 65 -18.34 12.90 11.96
CA ASN A 65 -17.34 13.07 10.93
C ASN A 65 -16.26 14.08 11.33
N ALA A 66 -16.66 15.26 11.83
CA ALA A 66 -15.75 16.28 12.31
C ALA A 66 -14.88 15.79 13.48
N GLU A 67 -15.45 14.99 14.38
CA GLU A 67 -14.73 14.37 15.50
C GLU A 67 -13.74 13.31 15.01
N ASN A 68 -14.10 12.46 14.04
CA ASN A 68 -13.19 11.49 13.45
C ASN A 68 -12.00 12.17 12.76
N LEU A 69 -12.25 13.24 12.00
CA LEU A 69 -11.18 14.03 11.37
C LEU A 69 -10.26 14.67 12.41
N ALA A 70 -10.82 15.25 13.48
CA ALA A 70 -10.05 15.85 14.56
C ALA A 70 -9.20 14.82 15.31
N ASN A 71 -9.72 13.61 15.56
CA ASN A 71 -8.97 12.53 16.20
C ASN A 71 -7.82 12.03 15.30
N THR A 72 -8.06 11.91 13.98
CA THR A 72 -7.01 11.55 13.02
C THR A 72 -5.91 12.61 13.00
N GLU A 73 -6.28 13.89 12.95
CA GLU A 73 -5.31 15.00 12.99
C GLU A 73 -4.54 15.04 14.32
N LEU A 74 -5.21 14.79 15.45
CA LEU A 74 -4.58 14.69 16.76
C LEU A 74 -3.52 13.58 16.81
N ALA A 75 -3.83 12.40 16.24
CA ALA A 75 -2.90 11.28 16.16
C ALA A 75 -1.64 11.67 15.36
N VAL A 76 -1.81 12.25 14.17
CA VAL A 76 -0.70 12.72 13.34
C VAL A 76 0.10 13.82 14.04
N ASN A 77 -0.56 14.79 14.66
CA ASN A 77 0.09 15.89 15.38
C ASN A 77 0.90 15.43 16.61
N SER A 78 0.50 14.30 17.20
CA SER A 78 1.11 13.77 18.41
C SER A 78 2.21 12.75 18.11
N ASN A 79 1.99 11.86 17.11
CA ASN A 79 2.78 10.66 16.87
C ASN A 79 3.46 10.65 15.49
N GLY A 80 3.07 11.55 14.58
CA GLY A 80 3.44 11.52 13.18
C GLY A 80 2.64 10.47 12.41
N THR A 81 3.02 10.22 11.17
CA THR A 81 2.49 9.13 10.36
C THR A 81 3.62 8.48 9.56
N SER A 82 3.68 7.17 9.60
CA SER A 82 4.61 6.36 8.84
C SER A 82 4.03 6.04 7.46
N LEU A 83 4.69 5.17 6.70
CA LEU A 83 4.22 4.74 5.40
C LEU A 83 2.87 4.01 5.53
N PRO A 84 1.81 4.48 4.84
CA PRO A 84 0.47 3.90 4.96
C PRO A 84 0.38 2.53 4.29
N LEU A 85 -0.60 1.73 4.67
CA LEU A 85 -0.95 0.46 4.03
C LEU A 85 -2.29 0.57 3.28
N GLY A 86 -2.39 -0.25 2.25
CA GLY A 86 -3.49 -0.26 1.27
C GLY A 86 -3.04 0.34 -0.05
N GLY A 87 -3.59 -0.17 -1.15
CA GLY A 87 -3.29 0.27 -2.50
C GLY A 87 -2.64 -0.80 -3.37
N GLY A 88 -2.18 -0.42 -4.53
CA GLY A 88 -1.67 -1.35 -5.55
C GLY A 88 -0.39 -2.10 -5.16
N ASP A 89 0.37 -1.63 -4.18
CA ASP A 89 1.66 -2.20 -3.83
C ASP A 89 1.68 -2.96 -2.51
N ARG A 90 0.79 -2.63 -1.57
CA ARG A 90 0.74 -3.24 -0.23
C ARG A 90 -0.70 -3.38 0.24
N LEU A 91 -1.06 -4.59 0.72
CA LEU A 91 -2.44 -4.92 1.07
C LEU A 91 -3.40 -4.60 -0.08
N ARG A 92 -3.16 -5.21 -1.23
CA ARG A 92 -3.80 -4.90 -2.53
C ARG A 92 -5.32 -5.04 -2.55
N SER A 93 -5.92 -5.71 -1.57
CA SER A 93 -7.38 -5.78 -1.41
C SER A 93 -8.01 -4.53 -0.80
N PHE A 94 -7.22 -3.56 -0.36
CA PHE A 94 -7.70 -2.35 0.29
C PHE A 94 -7.41 -1.10 -0.56
N PRO A 95 -8.24 -0.05 -0.45
CA PRO A 95 -8.00 1.23 -1.10
C PRO A 95 -6.65 1.85 -0.68
N GLU A 96 -6.12 2.73 -1.52
CA GLU A 96 -4.88 3.46 -1.27
C GLU A 96 -4.91 4.20 0.06
N GLY A 97 -3.85 4.01 0.88
CA GLY A 97 -3.71 4.69 2.17
C GLY A 97 -4.78 4.34 3.21
N ARG A 98 -5.46 3.20 3.07
CA ARG A 98 -6.58 2.80 3.95
C ARG A 98 -6.21 2.74 5.41
N PHE A 99 -4.98 2.34 5.73
CA PHE A 99 -4.50 2.20 7.10
C PHE A 99 -3.31 3.13 7.31
N GLN A 100 -3.41 4.00 8.32
CA GLN A 100 -2.39 4.97 8.69
C GLN A 100 -2.09 4.87 10.18
N GLY A 101 -0.87 5.19 10.58
CA GLY A 101 -0.42 5.22 11.96
C GLY A 101 1.05 5.60 12.05
N ALA A 102 1.53 5.85 13.25
CA ALA A 102 2.93 6.23 13.50
C ALA A 102 3.92 5.08 13.23
N HIS A 103 3.45 3.84 13.32
CA HIS A 103 4.25 2.64 13.13
C HIS A 103 3.54 1.68 12.17
N THR A 104 4.29 1.15 11.21
CA THR A 104 3.79 0.23 10.19
C THR A 104 4.71 -0.96 10.07
N ILE A 105 4.13 -2.16 9.98
CA ILE A 105 4.81 -3.36 9.55
C ILE A 105 3.99 -4.02 8.43
N TYR A 106 4.67 -4.44 7.38
CA TYR A 106 4.10 -5.16 6.26
C TYR A 106 5.02 -6.31 5.89
N TYR A 107 4.44 -7.45 5.54
CA TYR A 107 5.16 -8.57 4.97
C TYR A 107 4.29 -9.31 3.95
N ALA A 108 4.96 -9.80 2.92
CA ALA A 108 4.31 -10.52 1.83
C ALA A 108 5.15 -11.70 1.36
N ALA A 109 4.45 -12.67 0.79
CA ALA A 109 5.02 -13.75 0.00
C ALA A 109 4.33 -13.75 -1.37
N GLU A 110 5.11 -13.80 -2.43
CA GLU A 110 4.59 -13.81 -3.79
C GLU A 110 5.31 -14.89 -4.62
N PHE A 111 4.56 -15.83 -5.16
CA PHE A 111 5.04 -16.78 -6.14
C PHE A 111 4.84 -16.19 -7.53
N ARG A 112 5.92 -16.10 -8.31
CA ARG A 112 5.95 -15.59 -9.69
C ARG A 112 6.32 -16.70 -10.64
N TRP A 113 5.53 -16.88 -11.68
CA TRP A 113 5.78 -17.83 -12.75
C TRP A 113 5.84 -17.10 -14.09
N ASN A 114 7.02 -17.19 -14.76
CA ASN A 114 7.23 -16.60 -16.07
C ASN A 114 6.78 -17.59 -17.14
N TYR A 115 5.80 -17.20 -17.92
CA TYR A 115 5.26 -18.01 -19.04
C TYR A 115 5.94 -17.67 -20.37
N SER A 116 7.03 -16.94 -20.41
CA SER A 116 7.70 -16.64 -21.66
C SER A 116 8.24 -17.91 -22.32
N SER A 117 7.91 -18.12 -23.57
CA SER A 117 8.51 -19.19 -24.38
C SER A 117 9.95 -18.80 -24.71
N SER A 118 10.89 -19.68 -24.42
CA SER A 118 12.34 -19.52 -24.72
C SER A 118 12.65 -19.55 -26.22
N GLY A 119 11.73 -19.20 -27.10
CA GLY A 119 11.87 -19.37 -28.54
C GLY A 119 11.58 -18.15 -29.40
N GLY A 120 11.37 -16.96 -28.81
CA GLY A 120 11.08 -15.77 -29.64
C GLY A 120 9.75 -15.84 -30.39
N GLU A 121 8.87 -16.77 -30.03
CA GLU A 121 7.49 -16.75 -30.53
C GLU A 121 6.76 -15.64 -29.79
N GLN A 122 6.50 -14.56 -30.50
CA GLN A 122 5.68 -13.45 -30.06
C GLN A 122 4.28 -13.99 -29.69
N LEU A 123 3.84 -13.74 -28.47
CA LEU A 123 2.48 -14.05 -28.05
C LEU A 123 1.55 -13.02 -28.69
N ASP A 124 0.92 -13.42 -29.79
CA ASP A 124 -0.21 -12.69 -30.36
C ASP A 124 -1.41 -12.80 -29.42
N LEU A 125 -1.56 -11.86 -28.52
CA LEU A 125 -2.82 -11.62 -27.83
C LEU A 125 -3.79 -10.98 -28.82
N PHE A 126 -4.96 -11.52 -29.00
CA PHE A 126 -6.02 -11.31 -30.00
C PHE A 126 -6.20 -9.86 -30.55
N PHE A 127 -5.66 -8.84 -29.89
CA PHE A 127 -5.70 -7.43 -30.31
C PHE A 127 -4.34 -6.72 -30.27
N ILE A 128 -3.24 -7.39 -29.85
CA ILE A 128 -1.95 -6.76 -29.64
C ILE A 128 -0.87 -7.67 -30.23
N GLN A 129 -0.45 -7.35 -31.46
CA GLN A 129 0.63 -8.03 -32.17
C GLN A 129 1.97 -7.37 -31.78
N ASP A 130 3.02 -8.16 -31.60
CA ASP A 130 4.41 -7.74 -31.40
C ASP A 130 4.70 -6.94 -30.10
N LEU A 131 3.83 -7.01 -29.06
CA LEU A 131 3.94 -6.11 -27.91
C LEU A 131 4.40 -6.77 -26.62
N VAL A 132 4.32 -8.11 -26.50
CA VAL A 132 4.61 -8.80 -25.22
C VAL A 132 5.91 -9.60 -25.33
N GLU A 133 6.95 -9.14 -24.62
CA GLU A 133 8.22 -9.88 -24.50
C GLU A 133 8.17 -10.93 -23.39
N GLU A 134 7.54 -10.62 -22.26
CA GLU A 134 7.41 -11.53 -21.12
C GLU A 134 6.01 -11.46 -20.51
N LEU A 135 5.44 -12.62 -20.23
CA LEU A 135 4.20 -12.79 -19.47
C LEU A 135 4.52 -13.48 -18.16
N GLN A 136 4.10 -12.88 -17.04
CA GLN A 136 4.26 -13.45 -15.70
C GLN A 136 2.91 -13.54 -15.01
N VAL A 137 2.64 -14.68 -14.39
CA VAL A 137 1.52 -14.89 -13.45
C VAL A 137 2.08 -14.87 -12.04
N ALA A 138 1.40 -14.17 -11.13
CA ALA A 138 1.76 -14.10 -9.74
C ALA A 138 0.60 -14.53 -8.84
N PHE A 139 0.92 -15.19 -7.73
CA PHE A 139 0.02 -15.45 -6.61
C PHE A 139 0.65 -14.87 -5.35
N PHE A 140 -0.11 -14.13 -4.58
CA PHE A 140 0.42 -13.41 -3.44
C PHE A 140 -0.43 -13.54 -2.19
N PHE A 141 0.25 -13.43 -1.06
CA PHE A 141 -0.32 -13.34 0.27
C PHE A 141 0.38 -12.22 1.01
N GLU A 142 -0.38 -11.31 1.60
CA GLU A 142 0.10 -10.09 2.23
C GLU A 142 -0.53 -9.93 3.59
N GLN A 143 0.27 -9.48 4.55
CA GLN A 143 -0.21 -9.07 5.86
C GLN A 143 0.44 -7.76 6.28
N GLY A 144 -0.29 -6.97 7.05
CA GLY A 144 0.23 -5.73 7.58
C GLY A 144 -0.52 -5.25 8.79
N SER A 145 0.13 -4.42 9.57
CA SER A 145 -0.41 -3.80 10.77
C SER A 145 0.07 -2.36 10.86
N VAL A 146 -0.79 -1.48 11.32
CA VAL A 146 -0.46 -0.10 11.68
C VAL A 146 -0.89 0.18 13.10
N SER A 147 -0.18 1.07 13.78
CA SER A 147 -0.52 1.47 15.13
C SER A 147 0.07 2.84 15.49
N GLU A 148 -0.49 3.47 16.52
CA GLU A 148 0.03 4.73 17.07
C GLU A 148 1.21 4.49 18.03
N THR A 149 1.38 3.30 18.55
CA THR A 149 2.48 2.94 19.46
C THR A 149 3.10 1.61 19.07
N LYS A 150 4.41 1.45 19.28
CA LYS A 150 5.12 0.19 18.98
C LYS A 150 4.57 -1.02 19.74
N SER A 151 4.02 -0.82 20.93
CA SER A 151 3.45 -1.90 21.75
C SER A 151 2.14 -2.46 21.20
N GLU A 152 1.44 -1.71 20.36
CA GLU A 152 0.20 -2.11 19.69
C GLU A 152 0.45 -2.71 18.29
N LEU A 153 1.64 -2.49 17.73
CA LEU A 153 2.00 -2.98 16.40
C LEU A 153 1.93 -4.51 16.35
N GLY A 154 1.22 -5.04 15.35
CA GLY A 154 1.00 -6.48 15.19
C GLY A 154 -0.21 -7.03 15.94
N LYS A 155 -0.86 -6.30 16.85
CA LYS A 155 -2.08 -6.78 17.54
C LYS A 155 -3.28 -6.84 16.59
N THR A 156 -3.37 -5.93 15.64
CA THR A 156 -4.40 -5.93 14.60
C THR A 156 -3.75 -6.10 13.25
N VAL A 157 -3.89 -7.27 12.65
CA VAL A 157 -3.32 -7.60 11.36
C VAL A 157 -4.41 -7.57 10.29
N LYS A 158 -4.13 -6.92 9.18
CA LYS A 158 -4.93 -6.94 7.96
C LYS A 158 -4.28 -7.91 6.98
N THR A 159 -5.12 -8.63 6.24
CA THR A 159 -4.68 -9.67 5.30
C THR A 159 -5.27 -9.41 3.92
N SER A 160 -4.45 -9.59 2.91
CA SER A 160 -4.82 -9.54 1.50
C SER A 160 -4.18 -10.73 0.78
N PHE A 161 -4.89 -11.32 -0.15
CA PHE A 161 -4.35 -12.37 -1.01
C PHE A 161 -4.99 -12.29 -2.39
N GLY A 162 -4.30 -12.81 -3.39
CA GLY A 162 -4.81 -12.72 -4.74
C GLY A 162 -3.87 -13.27 -5.80
N SER A 163 -4.18 -12.89 -7.03
CA SER A 163 -3.38 -13.23 -8.20
C SER A 163 -3.20 -12.01 -9.09
N GLY A 164 -2.12 -12.00 -9.87
CA GLY A 164 -1.82 -10.92 -10.78
C GLY A 164 -1.21 -11.42 -12.08
N PHE A 165 -1.43 -10.63 -13.12
CA PHE A 165 -0.78 -10.77 -14.41
C PHE A 165 0.15 -9.60 -14.64
N ARG A 166 1.34 -9.89 -15.13
CA ARG A 166 2.33 -8.88 -15.49
C ARG A 166 2.81 -9.17 -16.89
N PHE A 167 2.91 -8.15 -17.73
CA PHE A 167 3.54 -8.27 -19.02
C PHE A 167 4.49 -7.11 -19.28
N LEU A 168 5.63 -7.44 -19.84
CA LEU A 168 6.63 -6.51 -20.31
C LEU A 168 6.44 -6.31 -21.80
N SER A 169 6.29 -5.07 -22.24
CA SER A 169 6.23 -4.75 -23.67
C SER A 169 7.62 -4.57 -24.24
N GLY A 170 7.77 -4.74 -25.56
CA GLY A 170 9.01 -4.47 -26.29
C GLY A 170 9.53 -3.03 -26.18
N SER A 171 8.70 -2.08 -25.72
CA SER A 171 9.09 -0.73 -25.36
C SER A 171 9.62 -0.59 -23.91
N GLY A 172 9.66 -1.69 -23.14
CA GLY A 172 10.09 -1.71 -21.75
C GLY A 172 9.04 -1.28 -20.72
N ASN A 173 7.78 -1.05 -21.14
CA ASN A 173 6.71 -0.74 -20.20
C ASN A 173 6.24 -2.00 -19.50
N LEU A 174 6.12 -1.94 -18.16
CA LEU A 174 5.55 -2.99 -17.35
C LEU A 174 4.06 -2.69 -17.10
N TYR A 175 3.22 -3.62 -17.48
CA TYR A 175 1.79 -3.61 -17.19
C TYR A 175 1.49 -4.68 -16.15
N ARG A 176 0.77 -4.30 -15.12
CA ARG A 176 0.39 -5.18 -14.02
C ARG A 176 -1.11 -5.05 -13.77
N ALA A 177 -1.80 -6.19 -13.70
CA ALA A 177 -3.20 -6.28 -13.33
C ALA A 177 -3.34 -7.27 -12.18
N ASP A 178 -3.79 -6.81 -11.02
CA ASP A 178 -3.96 -7.63 -9.82
C ASP A 178 -5.43 -7.72 -9.44
N PHE A 179 -5.85 -8.93 -9.07
CA PHE A 179 -7.10 -9.19 -8.38
C PHE A 179 -6.77 -9.67 -6.96
N ALA A 180 -7.22 -8.92 -5.98
CA ALA A 180 -6.97 -9.18 -4.57
C ALA A 180 -8.27 -9.25 -3.78
N THR A 181 -8.29 -10.01 -2.70
CA THR A 181 -9.42 -10.07 -1.77
C THR A 181 -8.91 -10.07 -0.32
N GLY A 182 -9.73 -9.56 0.57
CA GLY A 182 -9.46 -9.43 2.00
C GLY A 182 -10.73 -9.16 2.78
N ASN A 183 -10.59 -8.67 4.01
CA ASN A 183 -11.72 -8.48 4.92
C ASN A 183 -12.74 -7.42 4.46
N GLU A 184 -12.35 -6.50 3.59
CA GLU A 184 -13.23 -5.44 3.05
C GLU A 184 -13.77 -5.79 1.65
N GLY A 185 -13.50 -7.01 1.15
CA GLY A 185 -13.98 -7.48 -0.13
C GLY A 185 -12.91 -7.53 -1.22
N PRO A 186 -13.32 -7.77 -2.48
CA PRO A 186 -12.40 -7.83 -3.60
C PRO A 186 -12.02 -6.43 -4.10
N ASN A 187 -10.80 -6.31 -4.60
CA ASN A 187 -10.28 -5.13 -5.29
C ASN A 187 -9.57 -5.56 -6.58
N PHE A 188 -9.68 -4.74 -7.60
CA PHE A 188 -8.98 -4.90 -8.86
C PHE A 188 -8.17 -3.66 -9.15
N SER A 189 -6.88 -3.84 -9.47
CA SER A 189 -5.99 -2.73 -9.80
C SER A 189 -5.24 -2.99 -11.11
N VAL A 190 -5.04 -1.91 -11.88
CA VAL A 190 -4.17 -1.91 -13.06
C VAL A 190 -3.12 -0.85 -12.88
N ILE A 191 -1.87 -1.23 -13.03
CA ILE A 191 -0.71 -0.36 -12.87
C ILE A 191 0.10 -0.40 -14.16
N ILE A 192 0.46 0.77 -14.67
CA ILE A 192 1.35 0.92 -15.82
C ILE A 192 2.61 1.62 -15.33
N GLN A 193 3.75 0.95 -15.44
CA GLN A 193 5.04 1.48 -15.04
C GLN A 193 5.91 1.73 -16.27
N TYR A 194 6.38 2.96 -16.42
CA TYR A 194 7.30 3.35 -17.48
C TYR A 194 8.75 3.12 -17.06
N PRO A 195 9.66 2.79 -18.00
CA PRO A 195 11.05 2.44 -17.67
C PRO A 195 11.85 3.55 -16.96
N TRP A 196 11.47 4.80 -17.12
CA TRP A 196 12.16 5.94 -16.51
C TRP A 196 11.73 6.29 -15.08
N THR A 197 10.72 5.65 -14.53
CA THR A 197 10.29 5.88 -13.14
C THR A 197 11.19 5.18 -12.10
N TYR A 198 12.21 4.46 -12.54
CA TYR A 198 13.18 3.76 -11.67
C TYR A 198 14.43 4.59 -11.32
N ARG A 199 14.37 5.91 -11.38
CA ARG A 199 15.47 6.76 -10.94
C ARG A 199 14.94 7.87 -10.05
N LEU A 200 14.72 7.57 -8.79
CA LEU A 200 14.90 8.53 -7.68
C LEU A 200 15.12 7.74 -6.40
#